data_bf44884d8d1d36e30d3de17429ab6751
#
_entry.id   bf44884d8d1d36e30d3de17429ab6751
#
_cell.length_a   1.000
_cell.length_b   1.000
_cell.length_c   1.000
_cell.angle_alpha   90.00
_cell.angle_beta   90.00
_cell.angle_gamma   90.00
#
_symmetry.space_group_name_H-M   'P 1'
#
loop_
_entity.id
_entity.type
_entity.pdbx_description
1 polymer ?
#
loop_
_entity_poly.entity_id
_entity_poly.type
_entity_poly.pdbx_seq_one_letter_code
_entity_poly.pdbx_strand_id
1 'polypeptide(L)'
;MANLNKVILIGRLTGDPKSTPFKTGGMVAKFGFAVTNRKKNSQSGQWEDDPMFIDVEVFNRGDTGKLADLVMDKLKKGSQVMLEAKLHLDQWDDKNGGGKRSKHKLVVDNLQLLDPRSEGGGGGGGGGGYGGRSSGSSGGRSGGGSMPPDDGDDYGGDGGNSGGGNDPIPF
;
A
#
# COMPACT_ATOMS: atom_id res chain seq x y z
N MET A 1 31.16 0.65 17.57
CA MET A 1 30.54 1.28 16.39
C MET A 1 29.06 0.91 16.37
N ALA A 2 28.17 1.88 16.16
CA ALA A 2 26.74 1.60 16.01
C ALA A 2 26.46 1.30 14.53
N ASN A 3 25.75 0.22 14.25
CA ASN A 3 25.37 -0.20 12.90
C ASN A 3 23.84 -0.32 12.84
N LEU A 4 23.23 0.20 11.78
CA LEU A 4 21.81 0.07 11.52
C LEU A 4 21.61 -0.56 10.14
N ASN A 5 20.79 -1.62 10.07
CA ASN A 5 20.33 -2.24 8.82
C ASN A 5 18.83 -2.46 8.94
N LYS A 6 18.05 -1.46 8.52
CA LYS A 6 16.58 -1.49 8.55
C LYS A 6 16.01 -0.92 7.26
N VAL A 7 15.08 -1.64 6.68
CA VAL A 7 14.36 -1.28 5.46
C VAL A 7 12.87 -1.38 5.77
N ILE A 8 12.10 -0.34 5.42
CA ILE A 8 10.64 -0.32 5.55
C ILE A 8 10.07 -0.03 4.17
N LEU A 9 9.24 -0.93 3.67
CA LEU A 9 8.64 -0.83 2.34
C LEU A 9 7.15 -1.14 2.38
N ILE A 10 6.38 -0.43 1.57
CA ILE A 10 5.00 -0.76 1.23
C ILE A 10 4.96 -1.13 -0.25
N GLY A 11 4.37 -2.28 -0.56
CA GLY A 11 4.30 -2.78 -1.93
C GLY A 11 3.38 -3.97 -2.07
N ARG A 12 3.54 -4.70 -3.18
CA ARG A 12 2.70 -5.85 -3.50
C ARG A 12 3.52 -7.09 -3.84
N LEU A 13 2.97 -8.25 -3.53
CA LEU A 13 3.54 -9.53 -3.93
C LEU A 13 3.42 -9.70 -5.45
N THR A 14 4.52 -10.10 -6.11
CA THR A 14 4.55 -10.34 -7.57
C THR A 14 4.11 -11.75 -7.96
N GLY A 15 4.10 -12.67 -6.99
CA GLY A 15 3.66 -14.06 -7.12
C GLY A 15 3.19 -14.60 -5.79
N ASP A 16 2.61 -15.79 -5.82
CA ASP A 16 2.21 -16.50 -4.60
C ASP A 16 3.44 -16.89 -3.78
N PRO A 17 3.39 -16.78 -2.44
CA PRO A 17 4.48 -17.22 -1.57
C PRO A 17 4.77 -18.72 -1.74
N LYS A 18 6.04 -19.08 -1.67
CA LYS A 18 6.51 -20.47 -1.70
C LYS A 18 7.18 -20.81 -0.38
N SER A 19 6.81 -21.92 0.22
CA SER A 19 7.46 -22.42 1.43
C SER A 19 8.63 -23.33 1.13
N THR A 20 9.65 -23.26 1.95
CA THR A 20 10.78 -24.19 1.94
C THR A 20 11.06 -24.64 3.37
N PRO A 21 10.91 -25.94 3.69
CA PRO A 21 11.21 -26.45 5.01
C PRO A 21 12.73 -26.51 5.25
N PHE A 22 13.15 -26.30 6.49
CA PHE A 22 14.53 -26.50 6.93
C PHE A 22 14.73 -27.91 7.50
N LYS A 23 15.94 -28.42 7.36
CA LYS A 23 16.33 -29.72 7.95
C LYS A 23 16.26 -29.75 9.50
N THR A 24 16.34 -28.58 10.12
CA THR A 24 16.32 -28.41 11.60
C THR A 24 14.92 -28.15 12.17
N GLY A 25 13.88 -28.29 11.36
CA GLY A 25 12.51 -27.93 11.75
C GLY A 25 12.31 -26.42 11.68
N GLY A 26 11.36 -26.00 10.88
CA GLY A 26 11.06 -24.61 10.60
C GLY A 26 10.78 -24.41 9.12
N MET A 27 10.28 -23.25 8.78
CA MET A 27 9.88 -22.90 7.42
C MET A 27 10.35 -21.51 7.07
N VAL A 28 10.76 -21.32 5.82
CA VAL A 28 10.89 -20.00 5.20
C VAL A 28 9.86 -19.85 4.12
N ALA A 29 9.11 -18.75 4.14
CA ALA A 29 8.29 -18.32 3.03
C ALA A 29 9.08 -17.35 2.16
N LYS A 30 9.06 -17.57 0.85
CA LYS A 30 9.78 -16.76 -0.16
C LYS A 30 8.80 -16.22 -1.18
N PHE A 31 8.94 -14.95 -1.53
CA PHE A 31 8.15 -14.32 -2.59
C PHE A 31 8.88 -13.13 -3.21
N GLY A 32 8.50 -12.78 -4.44
CA GLY A 32 8.93 -11.54 -5.06
C GLY A 32 8.05 -10.38 -4.60
N PHE A 33 8.64 -9.22 -4.44
CA PHE A 33 7.99 -8.02 -3.95
C PHE A 33 8.24 -6.85 -4.88
N ALA A 34 7.19 -6.08 -5.21
CA ALA A 34 7.26 -4.91 -6.06
C ALA A 34 6.87 -3.66 -5.27
N VAL A 35 7.72 -2.64 -5.38
CA VAL A 35 7.45 -1.29 -4.88
C VAL A 35 7.42 -0.36 -6.08
N THR A 36 6.32 0.34 -6.29
CA THR A 36 6.20 1.31 -7.38
C THR A 36 6.67 2.67 -6.90
N ASN A 37 7.84 3.09 -7.36
CA ASN A 37 8.32 4.44 -7.22
C ASN A 37 7.82 5.30 -8.39
N ARG A 38 7.89 6.61 -8.27
CA ARG A 38 7.59 7.54 -9.36
C ARG A 38 8.83 8.35 -9.68
N LYS A 39 9.15 8.43 -10.94
CA LYS A 39 10.29 9.18 -11.47
C LYS A 39 9.81 10.22 -12.48
N LYS A 40 10.35 11.42 -12.39
CA LYS A 40 10.07 12.45 -13.41
C LYS A 40 10.97 12.21 -14.61
N ASN A 41 10.37 12.03 -15.78
CA ASN A 41 11.10 11.95 -17.04
C ASN A 41 11.68 13.33 -17.38
N SER A 42 13.01 13.40 -17.54
CA SER A 42 13.71 14.67 -17.81
C SER A 42 13.44 15.25 -19.20
N GLN A 43 13.02 14.40 -20.15
CA GLN A 43 12.74 14.84 -21.52
C GLN A 43 11.29 15.30 -21.69
N SER A 44 10.32 14.55 -21.15
CA SER A 44 8.89 14.84 -21.30
C SER A 44 8.33 15.69 -20.16
N GLY A 45 9.03 15.77 -19.02
CA GLY A 45 8.56 16.42 -17.81
C GLY A 45 7.43 15.68 -17.08
N GLN A 46 7.00 14.52 -17.59
CA GLN A 46 5.90 13.72 -17.02
C GLN A 46 6.42 12.77 -15.95
N TRP A 47 5.52 12.40 -15.05
CA TRP A 47 5.78 11.38 -14.01
C TRP A 47 5.49 10.00 -14.57
N GLU A 48 6.46 9.12 -14.47
CA GLU A 48 6.40 7.73 -14.90
C GLU A 48 6.57 6.80 -13.70
N ASP A 49 5.97 5.62 -13.77
CA ASP A 49 6.18 4.58 -12.77
C ASP A 49 7.56 3.94 -12.95
N ASP A 50 8.29 3.82 -11.83
CA ASP A 50 9.62 3.21 -11.77
C ASP A 50 9.58 2.03 -10.75
N PRO A 51 9.09 0.86 -11.16
CA PRO A 51 8.91 -0.27 -10.26
C PRO A 51 10.24 -0.89 -9.88
N MET A 52 10.47 -1.07 -8.58
CA MET A 52 11.56 -1.85 -8.02
C MET A 52 11.08 -3.24 -7.65
N PHE A 53 11.85 -4.26 -8.01
CA PHE A 53 11.58 -5.67 -7.65
C PHE A 53 12.67 -6.21 -6.74
N ILE A 54 12.28 -6.90 -5.68
CA ILE A 54 13.20 -7.51 -4.73
C ILE A 54 12.66 -8.84 -4.20
N ASP A 55 13.55 -9.79 -3.93
CA ASP A 55 13.19 -11.05 -3.28
C ASP A 55 13.07 -10.88 -1.77
N VAL A 56 12.08 -11.54 -1.19
CA VAL A 56 11.76 -11.46 0.23
C VAL A 56 11.74 -12.85 0.84
N GLU A 57 12.38 -12.98 1.99
CA GLU A 57 12.37 -14.18 2.83
C GLU A 57 11.78 -13.87 4.20
N VAL A 58 10.83 -14.69 4.63
CA VAL A 58 10.16 -14.60 5.92
C VAL A 58 10.34 -15.90 6.66
N PHE A 59 10.90 -15.83 7.87
CA PHE A 59 11.19 -16.99 8.68
C PHE A 59 10.19 -17.11 9.84
N ASN A 60 9.86 -18.35 10.21
CA ASN A 60 9.31 -18.62 11.53
C ASN A 60 10.44 -18.52 12.54
N ARG A 61 10.35 -17.57 13.48
CA ARG A 61 11.33 -17.41 14.56
C ARG A 61 10.63 -17.78 15.86
N GLY A 62 11.10 -18.84 16.53
CA GLY A 62 10.73 -19.34 17.85
C GLY A 62 9.61 -18.58 18.58
N ASP A 63 10.00 -17.63 19.44
CA ASP A 63 9.08 -16.91 20.32
C ASP A 63 8.30 -15.76 19.64
N THR A 64 8.72 -15.28 18.48
CA THR A 64 8.10 -14.14 17.77
C THR A 64 7.02 -14.54 16.77
N GLY A 65 6.66 -15.81 16.75
CA GLY A 65 5.49 -16.25 16.02
C GLY A 65 5.77 -16.87 14.66
N LYS A 66 4.69 -17.37 14.12
CA LYS A 66 4.61 -18.10 12.86
C LYS A 66 4.42 -17.14 11.69
N LEU A 67 5.35 -16.17 11.51
CA LEU A 67 5.21 -15.13 10.49
C LEU A 67 5.23 -15.72 9.07
N ALA A 68 6.04 -16.76 8.83
CA ALA A 68 6.04 -17.46 7.55
C ALA A 68 4.72 -18.22 7.32
N ASP A 69 4.12 -18.81 8.39
CA ASP A 69 2.80 -19.45 8.30
C ASP A 69 1.72 -18.43 7.94
N LEU A 70 1.74 -17.24 8.60
CA LEU A 70 0.82 -16.14 8.29
C LEU A 70 0.90 -15.73 6.82
N VAL A 71 2.13 -15.63 6.30
CA VAL A 71 2.38 -15.30 4.88
C VAL A 71 1.77 -16.35 3.97
N MET A 72 1.98 -17.64 4.27
CA MET A 72 1.43 -18.74 3.46
C MET A 72 -0.10 -18.81 3.50
N ASP A 73 -0.71 -18.51 4.66
CA ASP A 73 -2.16 -18.58 4.83
C ASP A 73 -2.91 -17.39 4.25
N LYS A 74 -2.35 -16.19 4.35
CA LYS A 74 -3.07 -14.94 4.11
C LYS A 74 -2.66 -14.21 2.85
N LEU A 75 -1.46 -14.43 2.35
CA LEU A 75 -0.92 -13.69 1.22
C LEU A 75 -1.00 -14.48 -0.07
N LYS A 76 -1.26 -13.76 -1.16
CA LYS A 76 -1.25 -14.26 -2.54
C LYS A 76 -0.67 -13.19 -3.46
N LYS A 77 -0.44 -13.56 -4.70
CA LYS A 77 -0.05 -12.59 -5.74
C LYS A 77 -0.97 -11.37 -5.73
N GLY A 78 -0.38 -10.18 -5.69
CA GLY A 78 -1.07 -8.89 -5.66
C GLY A 78 -1.39 -8.36 -4.26
N SER A 79 -1.32 -9.18 -3.20
CA SER A 79 -1.55 -8.72 -1.82
C SER A 79 -0.65 -7.56 -1.46
N GLN A 80 -1.21 -6.53 -0.82
CA GLN A 80 -0.48 -5.34 -0.39
C GLN A 80 -0.07 -5.47 1.08
N VAL A 81 1.21 -5.25 1.34
CA VAL A 81 1.75 -5.36 2.69
C VAL A 81 2.78 -4.27 2.97
N MET A 82 2.95 -3.94 4.25
CA MET A 82 4.11 -3.22 4.76
C MET A 82 5.09 -4.24 5.34
N LEU A 83 6.34 -4.11 4.96
CA LEU A 83 7.45 -4.94 5.43
C LEU A 83 8.42 -4.09 6.24
N GLU A 84 8.81 -4.58 7.40
CA GLU A 84 10.00 -4.15 8.13
C GLU A 84 11.03 -5.27 8.01
N ALA A 85 12.17 -4.99 7.43
CA ALA A 85 13.14 -5.99 7.02
C ALA A 85 14.58 -5.51 7.19
N LYS A 86 15.50 -6.43 6.99
CA LYS A 86 16.94 -6.16 6.82
C LYS A 86 17.35 -6.48 5.40
N LEU A 87 18.21 -5.65 4.82
CA LEU A 87 18.84 -5.95 3.54
C LEU A 87 19.92 -7.01 3.77
N HIS A 88 19.87 -8.08 3.00
CA HIS A 88 20.85 -9.16 3.05
C HIS A 88 21.46 -9.39 1.68
N LEU A 89 22.77 -9.60 1.62
CA LEU A 89 23.48 -9.96 0.41
C LEU A 89 23.71 -11.46 0.40
N ASP A 90 23.05 -12.17 -0.51
CA ASP A 90 23.35 -13.56 -0.84
C ASP A 90 24.52 -13.63 -1.80
N GLN A 91 25.45 -14.54 -1.56
CA GLN A 91 26.58 -14.81 -2.43
C GLN A 91 26.71 -16.31 -2.66
N TRP A 92 26.92 -16.71 -3.89
CA TRP A 92 27.13 -18.12 -4.26
C TRP A 92 28.08 -18.24 -5.45
N ASP A 93 28.70 -19.38 -5.57
CA ASP A 93 29.52 -19.70 -6.75
C ASP A 93 28.62 -20.22 -7.87
N ASP A 94 28.82 -19.70 -9.09
CA ASP A 94 28.10 -20.17 -10.26
C ASP A 94 28.53 -21.59 -10.62
N LYS A 95 27.58 -22.51 -10.66
CA LYS A 95 27.85 -23.94 -10.97
C LYS A 95 28.42 -24.16 -12.38
N ASN A 96 28.29 -23.19 -13.26
CA ASN A 96 28.77 -23.25 -14.66
C ASN A 96 30.10 -22.52 -14.87
N GLY A 97 30.88 -22.27 -13.80
CA GLY A 97 32.19 -21.64 -13.91
C GLY A 97 32.19 -20.13 -14.11
N GLY A 98 31.03 -19.46 -13.94
CA GLY A 98 30.85 -18.02 -14.13
C GLY A 98 31.34 -17.13 -12.97
N GLY A 99 32.10 -17.69 -11.99
CA GLY A 99 32.60 -16.93 -10.85
C GLY A 99 31.55 -16.72 -9.74
N LYS A 100 31.83 -15.78 -8.83
CA LYS A 100 30.92 -15.45 -7.71
C LYS A 100 29.79 -14.58 -8.18
N ARG A 101 28.57 -14.98 -7.85
CA ARG A 101 27.34 -14.20 -8.05
C ARG A 101 26.82 -13.68 -6.72
N SER A 102 26.13 -12.55 -6.76
CA SER A 102 25.48 -11.99 -5.59
C SER A 102 24.11 -11.42 -5.94
N LYS A 103 23.21 -11.44 -4.96
CA LYS A 103 21.88 -10.88 -5.06
C LYS A 103 21.45 -10.29 -3.72
N HIS A 104 20.87 -9.09 -3.75
CA HIS A 104 20.25 -8.54 -2.57
C HIS A 104 18.85 -9.12 -2.38
N LYS A 105 18.52 -9.40 -1.14
CA LYS A 105 17.18 -9.82 -0.71
C LYS A 105 16.81 -9.16 0.61
N LEU A 106 15.53 -9.16 0.94
CA LEU A 106 15.02 -8.72 2.23
C LEU A 106 14.76 -9.91 3.14
N VAL A 107 15.22 -9.80 4.37
CA VAL A 107 14.86 -10.72 5.45
C VAL A 107 13.91 -9.99 6.38
N VAL A 108 12.66 -10.45 6.45
CA VAL A 108 11.58 -9.74 7.17
C VAL A 108 11.69 -9.99 8.67
N ASP A 109 11.61 -8.90 9.44
CA ASP A 109 11.48 -8.91 10.89
C ASP A 109 10.01 -8.76 11.31
N ASN A 110 9.22 -7.93 10.58
CA ASN A 110 7.80 -7.71 10.84
C ASN A 110 7.04 -7.46 9.53
N LEU A 111 5.75 -7.82 9.51
CA LEU A 111 4.87 -7.67 8.35
C LEU A 111 3.49 -7.24 8.79
N GLN A 112 2.92 -6.25 8.09
CA GLN A 112 1.54 -5.80 8.29
C GLN A 112 0.74 -5.94 7.00
N LEU A 113 -0.42 -6.58 7.09
CA LEU A 113 -1.38 -6.68 5.99
C LEU A 113 -2.06 -5.33 5.78
N LEU A 114 -2.08 -4.85 4.54
CA LEU A 114 -2.69 -3.56 4.17
C LEU A 114 -3.91 -3.74 3.27
N ASP A 115 -4.10 -4.92 2.67
CA ASP A 115 -5.34 -5.17 1.94
C ASP A 115 -6.52 -5.09 2.92
N PRO A 116 -7.61 -4.38 2.55
CA PRO A 116 -8.81 -4.40 3.36
C PRO A 116 -9.25 -5.84 3.54
N ARG A 117 -9.48 -6.23 4.76
CA ARG A 117 -10.11 -7.51 5.08
C ARG A 117 -11.39 -7.55 4.27
N SER A 118 -11.47 -8.39 3.26
CA SER A 118 -12.73 -8.80 2.70
C SER A 118 -13.40 -9.64 3.79
N GLU A 119 -14.04 -8.97 4.73
CA GLU A 119 -15.02 -9.63 5.58
C GLU A 119 -15.98 -10.28 4.61
N GLY A 120 -16.02 -11.59 4.67
CA GLY A 120 -16.82 -12.40 3.80
C GLY A 120 -18.21 -11.80 3.73
N GLY A 121 -18.54 -11.33 2.52
CA GLY A 121 -19.87 -10.84 2.23
C GLY A 121 -20.88 -11.93 2.45
N GLY A 122 -21.38 -12.01 3.67
CA GLY A 122 -22.65 -12.59 3.95
C GLY A 122 -23.70 -11.64 3.42
N GLY A 123 -23.96 -11.69 2.11
CA GLY A 123 -25.09 -11.05 1.49
C GLY A 123 -26.36 -11.74 1.92
N GLY A 124 -26.90 -11.36 3.04
CA GLY A 124 -28.27 -11.65 3.42
C GLY A 124 -29.20 -10.71 2.64
N GLY A 125 -29.65 -11.13 1.47
CA GLY A 125 -30.78 -10.56 0.81
C GLY A 125 -32.05 -10.84 1.61
N GLY A 126 -32.44 -9.89 2.47
CA GLY A 126 -33.73 -9.87 3.14
C GLY A 126 -34.66 -8.90 2.39
N GLY A 127 -35.32 -9.36 1.35
CA GLY A 127 -36.48 -8.72 0.78
C GLY A 127 -37.63 -8.77 1.77
N GLY A 128 -37.87 -7.67 2.48
CA GLY A 128 -39.06 -7.45 3.26
C GLY A 128 -39.98 -6.48 2.54
N GLY A 129 -40.85 -7.04 1.67
CA GLY A 129 -41.97 -6.30 1.13
C GLY A 129 -42.97 -6.01 2.25
N TYR A 130 -43.23 -4.75 2.49
CA TYR A 130 -44.42 -4.32 3.18
C TYR A 130 -45.36 -3.69 2.19
N GLY A 131 -46.39 -4.50 1.87
CA GLY A 131 -47.56 -4.14 1.12
C GLY A 131 -48.32 -2.99 1.76
N GLY A 132 -48.92 -2.23 0.87
CA GLY A 132 -49.64 -1.03 1.08
C GLY A 132 -50.88 -1.11 1.98
N ARG A 133 -51.28 0.04 2.41
CA ARG A 133 -52.68 0.38 2.63
C ARG A 133 -52.88 1.85 2.32
N SER A 134 -53.74 2.05 1.34
CA SER A 134 -54.43 3.28 0.94
C SER A 134 -55.39 3.78 2.03
N SER A 135 -55.44 5.07 2.20
CA SER A 135 -56.62 5.92 2.45
C SER A 135 -56.09 7.32 2.82
N GLY A 136 -56.31 8.36 2.11
CA GLY A 136 -57.56 8.96 1.76
C GLY A 136 -57.66 10.31 2.49
N SER A 137 -57.95 11.39 1.75
CA SER A 137 -58.58 12.63 2.20
C SER A 137 -57.70 13.87 2.48
N SER A 138 -57.61 14.77 1.51
CA SER A 138 -58.27 16.08 1.43
C SER A 138 -57.75 17.22 2.32
N GLY A 139 -57.48 18.38 1.65
CA GLY A 139 -57.50 19.74 2.21
C GLY A 139 -56.12 20.38 2.28
N GLY A 140 -55.65 21.33 1.53
CA GLY A 140 -56.29 22.61 1.20
C GLY A 140 -55.42 23.75 1.72
N ARG A 141 -55.09 24.72 0.85
CA ARG A 141 -54.65 26.11 1.12
C ARG A 141 -53.14 26.35 1.36
N SER A 142 -52.46 26.94 0.39
CA SER A 142 -52.33 28.38 0.10
C SER A 142 -51.49 29.19 1.09
N GLY A 143 -50.45 29.84 0.56
CA GLY A 143 -49.63 30.91 1.16
C GLY A 143 -48.16 30.66 0.82
N GLY A 144 -47.48 31.37 -0.02
CA GLY A 144 -47.40 32.81 -0.24
C GLY A 144 -46.33 33.39 0.70
N GLY A 145 -45.19 33.77 0.18
CA GLY A 145 -44.19 34.51 0.98
C GLY A 145 -42.78 34.27 0.44
N SER A 146 -42.36 35.00 -0.55
CA SER A 146 -41.45 36.15 -0.47
C SER A 146 -40.00 35.79 -0.16
N MET A 147 -39.15 35.84 -1.18
CA MET A 147 -37.70 36.12 -1.07
C MET A 147 -37.49 37.52 -0.45
N PRO A 148 -36.41 37.69 0.27
CA PRO A 148 -35.68 38.96 0.25
C PRO A 148 -34.25 38.78 -0.26
N PRO A 149 -33.59 39.90 -0.57
CA PRO A 149 -32.58 39.96 -1.61
C PRO A 149 -31.16 39.91 -1.08
N ASP A 150 -30.29 39.52 -1.99
CA ASP A 150 -28.95 39.98 -2.29
C ASP A 150 -28.46 41.17 -1.45
N ASP A 151 -27.35 40.94 -0.74
CA ASP A 151 -26.44 42.01 -0.38
C ASP A 151 -25.00 41.50 -0.62
N GLY A 152 -24.40 42.09 -1.66
CA GLY A 152 -23.01 41.99 -1.96
C GLY A 152 -22.16 42.73 -0.93
N ASP A 153 -21.02 42.21 -0.62
CA ASP A 153 -19.89 43.02 -0.16
C ASP A 153 -18.63 42.58 -0.87
N ASP A 154 -18.29 43.41 -1.78
CA ASP A 154 -17.02 43.66 -2.42
C ASP A 154 -15.95 44.01 -1.38
N TYR A 155 -14.83 43.29 -1.35
CA TYR A 155 -13.57 43.81 -0.82
C TYR A 155 -12.42 43.46 -1.77
N GLY A 156 -12.14 44.44 -2.61
CA GLY A 156 -10.86 44.56 -3.28
C GLY A 156 -9.76 45.05 -2.31
N GLY A 157 -8.53 44.76 -2.67
CA GLY A 157 -7.29 45.23 -2.02
C GLY A 157 -6.16 44.28 -2.42
N ASP A 158 -5.55 44.48 -3.50
CA ASP A 158 -4.37 45.31 -3.82
C ASP A 158 -3.10 44.90 -3.03
N GLY A 159 -2.07 44.55 -3.81
CA GLY A 159 -0.73 45.06 -3.58
C GLY A 159 0.32 44.11 -3.00
N GLY A 160 1.41 43.91 -3.76
CA GLY A 160 2.74 43.75 -3.24
C GLY A 160 3.45 42.47 -3.62
N ASN A 161 3.99 42.37 -4.73
CA ASN A 161 5.35 42.54 -5.23
C ASN A 161 6.49 42.06 -4.30
N SER A 162 7.36 41.34 -4.97
CA SER A 162 8.81 41.23 -4.80
C SER A 162 9.38 40.12 -3.92
N GLY A 163 10.31 39.43 -4.53
CA GLY A 163 11.49 38.97 -3.90
C GLY A 163 11.99 37.61 -4.42
N GLY A 164 12.77 37.63 -5.48
CA GLY A 164 13.57 36.49 -5.92
C GLY A 164 14.56 36.06 -4.86
N GLY A 165 14.71 34.77 -4.74
CA GLY A 165 15.75 34.11 -4.00
C GLY A 165 16.04 32.80 -4.70
N ASN A 166 16.94 32.87 -5.66
CA ASN A 166 17.58 31.73 -6.27
C ASN A 166 18.65 31.24 -5.30
N ASP A 167 18.37 30.28 -4.48
CA ASP A 167 19.39 29.54 -3.74
C ASP A 167 19.58 28.18 -4.39
N PRO A 168 20.75 27.88 -5.00
CA PRO A 168 21.09 26.55 -5.44
C PRO A 168 21.41 25.67 -4.24
N ILE A 169 20.70 24.56 -4.12
CA ILE A 169 20.98 23.51 -3.15
C ILE A 169 22.20 22.73 -3.63
N PRO A 170 23.27 22.64 -2.84
CA PRO A 170 24.43 21.81 -3.20
C PRO A 170 24.11 20.33 -2.93
N PHE A 171 24.44 19.49 -3.89
CA PHE A 171 24.47 18.04 -3.76
C PHE A 171 25.76 17.58 -3.10
#